data_d7ef36cba6ed82cf6aee9412d3169597
#
_entry.id   d7ef36cba6ed82cf6aee9412d3169597
#
_cell.length_a   1.000
_cell.length_b   1.000
_cell.length_c   1.000
_cell.angle_alpha   90.00
_cell.angle_beta   90.00
_cell.angle_gamma   90.00
#
_symmetry.space_group_name_H-M   'P 1'
#
loop_
_entity.id
_entity.type
_entity.pdbx_description
1 polymer ?
#
loop_
_entity_poly.entity_id
_entity_poly.type
_entity_poly.pdbx_seq_one_letter_code
_entity_poly.pdbx_strand_id
1 'polypeptide(L)'
;MVDSLRERTHDVEVTVWVGKAGIDAVVEELSDQLDDRELVKTKFLRAARGGATTEELAADLAERTSAEVVETRGHTAVFHR
;
A
#
# COMPACT_ATOMS: atom_id res chain seq x y z
N MET A 1 -6.57 17.00 6.18
CA MET A 1 -7.40 16.29 7.13
C MET A 1 -7.50 14.83 6.78
N VAL A 2 -7.48 13.97 7.79
CA VAL A 2 -7.48 12.52 7.60
C VAL A 2 -8.70 12.04 6.82
N ASP A 3 -9.87 12.60 7.11
CA ASP A 3 -11.10 12.22 6.44
C ASP A 3 -11.07 12.52 4.95
N SER A 4 -10.45 13.61 4.57
CA SER A 4 -10.30 14.01 3.19
C SER A 4 -9.45 13.01 2.41
N LEU A 5 -8.35 12.54 2.99
CA LEU A 5 -7.50 11.53 2.37
C LEU A 5 -8.25 10.21 2.24
N ARG A 6 -8.99 9.83 3.27
CA ARG A 6 -9.74 8.59 3.28
C ARG A 6 -10.83 8.58 2.20
N GLU A 7 -11.49 9.70 1.99
CA GLU A 7 -12.50 9.82 0.94
C GLU A 7 -11.90 9.66 -0.45
N ARG A 8 -10.67 10.14 -0.63
CA ARG A 8 -9.98 10.09 -1.91
C ARG A 8 -9.48 8.70 -2.28
N THR A 9 -9.43 7.77 -1.32
CA THR A 9 -8.93 6.41 -1.59
C THR A 9 -9.75 5.67 -2.63
N HIS A 10 -11.03 6.01 -2.78
CA HIS A 10 -11.91 5.39 -3.77
C HIS A 10 -11.53 5.74 -5.21
N ASP A 11 -10.89 6.89 -5.40
CA ASP A 11 -10.52 7.36 -6.73
C ASP A 11 -9.08 7.01 -7.11
N VAL A 12 -8.34 6.40 -6.20
CA VAL A 12 -6.96 6.03 -6.45
C VAL A 12 -6.90 4.66 -7.13
N GLU A 13 -6.20 4.59 -8.25
CA GLU A 13 -6.01 3.33 -8.94
C GLU A 13 -4.81 2.58 -8.38
N VAL A 14 -4.84 1.25 -8.47
CA VAL A 14 -3.71 0.42 -8.07
C VAL A 14 -2.55 0.68 -9.01
N THR A 15 -1.40 1.04 -8.47
CA THR A 15 -0.18 1.27 -9.25
C THR A 15 1.00 0.44 -8.75
N VAL A 16 0.82 -0.29 -7.65
CA VAL A 16 1.84 -1.20 -7.12
C VAL A 16 1.19 -2.55 -6.85
N TRP A 17 1.80 -3.62 -7.34
CA TRP A 17 1.30 -4.98 -7.11
C TRP A 17 2.37 -5.77 -6.37
N VAL A 18 1.98 -6.39 -5.26
CA VAL A 18 2.88 -7.24 -4.49
C VAL A 18 2.57 -8.69 -4.82
N GLY A 19 3.54 -9.37 -5.38
CA GLY A 19 3.40 -10.75 -5.80
C GLY A 19 4.25 -11.71 -4.99
N LYS A 20 4.66 -12.80 -5.63
CA LYS A 20 5.41 -13.89 -5.02
C LYS A 20 6.70 -13.44 -4.33
N ALA A 21 7.36 -12.41 -4.86
CA ALA A 21 8.60 -11.90 -4.29
C ALA A 21 8.40 -11.16 -2.96
N GLY A 22 7.15 -10.88 -2.59
CA GLY A 22 6.84 -10.26 -1.30
C GLY A 22 6.97 -8.74 -1.31
N ILE A 23 6.72 -8.15 -0.13
CA ILE A 23 6.74 -6.70 0.00
C ILE A 23 8.12 -6.09 -0.22
N ASP A 24 9.18 -6.83 0.10
CA ASP A 24 10.55 -6.33 -0.08
C ASP A 24 10.83 -5.89 -1.52
N ALA A 25 10.22 -6.59 -2.48
CA ALA A 25 10.44 -6.31 -3.89
C ALA A 25 9.84 -4.98 -4.35
N VAL A 26 8.90 -4.42 -3.60
CA VAL A 26 8.20 -3.19 -3.99
C VAL A 26 8.50 -1.99 -3.10
N VAL A 27 9.39 -2.15 -2.11
CA VAL A 27 9.68 -1.06 -1.17
C VAL A 27 10.18 0.18 -1.90
N GLU A 28 11.15 0.03 -2.79
CA GLU A 28 11.69 1.17 -3.53
C GLU A 28 10.66 1.79 -4.47
N GLU A 29 9.92 0.95 -5.17
CA GLU A 29 8.89 1.42 -6.10
C GLU A 29 7.81 2.22 -5.36
N LEU A 30 7.33 1.70 -4.24
CA LEU A 30 6.33 2.40 -3.45
C LEU A 30 6.89 3.72 -2.92
N SER A 31 8.11 3.69 -2.41
CA SER A 31 8.77 4.89 -1.89
C SER A 31 8.90 5.95 -2.97
N ASP A 32 9.33 5.56 -4.18
CA ASP A 32 9.47 6.48 -5.29
C ASP A 32 8.13 7.10 -5.70
N GLN A 33 7.08 6.30 -5.73
CA GLN A 33 5.76 6.81 -6.08
C GLN A 33 5.23 7.76 -5.01
N LEU A 34 5.51 7.48 -3.74
CA LEU A 34 5.09 8.35 -2.64
C LEU A 34 5.82 9.70 -2.64
N ASP A 35 6.98 9.79 -3.27
CA ASP A 35 7.68 11.05 -3.44
C ASP A 35 6.95 11.98 -4.41
N ASP A 36 6.24 11.40 -5.39
CA ASP A 36 5.55 12.15 -6.43
C ASP A 36 4.05 12.26 -6.22
N ARG A 37 3.48 11.38 -5.41
CA ARG A 37 2.04 11.27 -5.24
C ARG A 37 1.65 11.37 -3.79
N GLU A 38 0.51 11.97 -3.55
CA GLU A 38 -0.04 12.06 -2.20
C GLU A 38 -0.55 10.72 -1.71
N LEU A 39 -1.18 9.96 -2.60
CA LEU A 39 -1.74 8.63 -2.28
C LEU A 39 -1.27 7.61 -3.30
N VAL A 40 -0.88 6.44 -2.81
CA VAL A 40 -0.50 5.31 -3.65
C VAL A 40 -1.27 4.08 -3.19
N LYS A 41 -1.91 3.39 -4.12
CA LYS A 41 -2.68 2.19 -3.82
C LYS A 41 -1.92 0.95 -4.26
N THR A 42 -1.81 0.01 -3.36
CA THR A 42 -1.09 -1.25 -3.56
C THR A 42 -2.06 -2.42 -3.46
N LYS A 43 -1.94 -3.39 -4.36
CA LYS A 43 -2.71 -4.63 -4.29
C LYS A 43 -1.79 -5.78 -3.90
N PHE A 44 -2.21 -6.54 -2.89
CA PHE A 44 -1.48 -7.72 -2.44
C PHE A 44 -2.07 -8.95 -3.10
N LEU A 45 -1.33 -9.50 -4.07
CA LEU A 45 -1.78 -10.67 -4.78
C LEU A 45 -1.74 -11.90 -3.89
N ARG A 46 -2.47 -12.94 -4.25
CA ARG A 46 -2.57 -14.15 -3.45
C ARG A 46 -1.21 -14.72 -3.08
N ALA A 47 -0.27 -14.73 -4.01
CA ALA A 47 1.06 -15.28 -3.79
C ALA A 47 1.87 -14.49 -2.74
N ALA A 48 1.54 -13.23 -2.54
CA ALA A 48 2.21 -12.39 -1.56
C ALA A 48 1.69 -12.60 -0.14
N ARG A 49 0.44 -13.01 -0.01
CA ARG A 49 -0.22 -13.05 1.31
C ARG A 49 0.23 -14.20 2.19
N GLY A 50 0.44 -15.38 1.62
CA GLY A 50 1.07 -16.52 2.31
C GLY A 50 0.64 -16.82 3.74
N GLY A 51 -0.57 -16.49 4.14
CA GLY A 51 -1.04 -16.66 5.51
C GLY A 51 -1.08 -15.38 6.32
N ALA A 52 -0.49 -14.30 5.82
CA ALA A 52 -0.57 -12.99 6.46
C ALA A 52 -1.83 -12.27 5.99
N THR A 53 -2.33 -11.36 6.83
CA THR A 53 -3.48 -10.54 6.45
C THR A 53 -3.01 -9.33 5.63
N THR A 54 -3.93 -8.74 4.88
CA THR A 54 -3.63 -7.51 4.15
C THR A 54 -3.19 -6.41 5.11
N GLU A 55 -3.82 -6.31 6.27
CA GLU A 55 -3.48 -5.33 7.28
C GLU A 55 -2.06 -5.50 7.81
N GLU A 56 -1.64 -6.73 8.04
CA GLU A 56 -0.29 -7.02 8.50
C GLU A 56 0.76 -6.64 7.44
N LEU A 57 0.50 -7.01 6.20
CA LEU A 57 1.41 -6.69 5.09
C LEU A 57 1.48 -5.20 4.84
N ALA A 58 0.33 -4.52 4.92
CA ALA A 58 0.28 -3.08 4.74
C ALA A 58 1.05 -2.35 5.83
N ALA A 59 0.89 -2.76 7.09
CA ALA A 59 1.61 -2.16 8.21
C ALA A 59 3.12 -2.32 8.06
N ASP A 60 3.56 -3.50 7.66
CA ASP A 60 4.97 -3.80 7.46
C ASP A 60 5.55 -2.95 6.31
N LEU A 61 4.82 -2.88 5.20
CA LEU A 61 5.25 -2.09 4.05
C LEU A 61 5.28 -0.59 4.37
N ALA A 62 4.32 -0.10 5.13
CA ALA A 62 4.29 1.29 5.58
C ALA A 62 5.51 1.62 6.41
N GLU A 63 5.87 0.73 7.35
CA GLU A 63 7.05 0.93 8.18
C GLU A 63 8.33 1.01 7.35
N ARG A 64 8.46 0.13 6.37
CA ARG A 64 9.65 0.08 5.51
C ARG A 64 9.81 1.28 4.59
N THR A 65 8.71 1.98 4.31
CA THR A 65 8.72 3.14 3.44
C THR A 65 8.51 4.46 4.18
N SER A 66 8.44 4.41 5.50
CA SER A 66 8.16 5.58 6.35
C SER A 66 6.85 6.25 5.94
N ALA A 67 5.85 5.44 5.62
CA ALA A 67 4.54 5.90 5.18
C ALA A 67 3.48 5.51 6.20
N GLU A 68 2.27 5.99 5.98
CA GLU A 68 1.11 5.65 6.78
C GLU A 68 0.10 4.89 5.94
N VAL A 69 -0.58 3.94 6.55
CA VAL A 69 -1.69 3.24 5.91
C VAL A 69 -2.94 4.09 6.12
N VAL A 70 -3.51 4.58 5.03
CA VAL A 70 -4.73 5.40 5.08
C VAL A 70 -5.96 4.50 5.18
N GLU A 71 -5.97 3.42 4.39
CA GLU A 71 -7.10 2.51 4.35
C GLU A 71 -6.67 1.16 3.79
N THR A 72 -7.29 0.09 4.29
CA THR A 72 -7.19 -1.22 3.67
C THR A 72 -8.60 -1.64 3.27
N ARG A 73 -8.73 -2.25 2.11
CA ARG A 73 -10.00 -2.76 1.62
C ARG A 73 -9.74 -4.01 0.78
N GLY A 74 -10.34 -5.13 1.18
CA GLY A 74 -10.10 -6.38 0.49
C GLY A 74 -8.61 -6.71 0.54
N HIS A 75 -7.99 -6.79 -0.63
CA HIS A 75 -6.57 -7.10 -0.74
C HIS A 75 -5.75 -5.89 -1.18
N THR A 76 -6.26 -4.69 -0.95
CA THR A 76 -5.58 -3.46 -1.30
C THR A 76 -5.32 -2.60 -0.07
N ALA A 77 -4.31 -1.75 -0.18
CA ALA A 77 -4.03 -0.75 0.85
C ALA A 77 -3.63 0.56 0.17
N VAL A 78 -4.02 1.67 0.77
CA VAL A 78 -3.65 3.00 0.29
C VAL A 78 -2.69 3.61 1.29
N PHE A 79 -1.59 4.14 0.76
CA PHE A 79 -0.51 4.71 1.56
C PHE A 79 -0.39 6.21 1.32
N HIS A 80 0.08 6.89 2.35
CA HIS A 80 0.37 8.32 2.33
C HIS A 80 1.66 8.55 3.10
N ARG A 81 2.50 9.45 2.63
CA ARG A 81 3.74 9.79 3.34
C ARG A 81 3.75 11.22 3.88
#